data_b2859fefff8b6ff740dc9ff20a98c17b
#
_entry.id   b2859fefff8b6ff740dc9ff20a98c17b
#
_cell.length_a   1.000
_cell.length_b   1.000
_cell.length_c   1.000
_cell.angle_alpha   90.00
_cell.angle_beta   90.00
_cell.angle_gamma   90.00
#
_symmetry.space_group_name_H-M   'P 1'
#
loop_
_entity.id
_entity.type
_entity.pdbx_description
1 polymer ?
#
loop_
_entity_poly.entity_id
_entity_poly.type
_entity_poly.pdbx_seq_one_letter_code
_entity_poly.pdbx_strand_id
1 'polypeptide(L)'
;MKINKLLFTTTLTALALTACSPKGTNSDSEIENKVEALLDKMTLEEKLGQMNQLSPWDPNELANKVRNGEIGSILNYMNPEEVNKIQKIAMEESRLGIPLLVSRDVIHGYKTIFPIPLGQAATFNPQIVENGARVAAIEASADGIRWTFAPMIDISRDPRWGRIAETC
;
A
#
# COMPACT_ATOMS: atom_id res chain seq x y z
N MET A 1 73.58 -29.06 22.79
CA MET A 1 72.32 -28.56 23.34
C MET A 1 71.55 -27.93 22.17
N LYS A 2 70.55 -28.64 21.60
CA LYS A 2 69.85 -28.24 20.37
C LYS A 2 68.56 -27.49 20.79
N ILE A 3 68.44 -26.23 20.39
CA ILE A 3 67.24 -25.40 20.62
C ILE A 3 66.31 -25.63 19.43
N ASN A 4 65.15 -26.24 19.69
CA ASN A 4 64.04 -26.40 18.73
C ASN A 4 63.32 -25.10 18.53
N LYS A 5 63.30 -24.61 17.28
CA LYS A 5 62.48 -23.50 16.87
C LYS A 5 61.05 -24.03 16.61
N LEU A 6 60.12 -23.61 17.47
CA LEU A 6 58.70 -23.83 17.31
C LEU A 6 58.15 -22.82 16.27
N LEU A 7 57.78 -23.28 15.08
CA LEU A 7 57.05 -22.45 14.11
C LEU A 7 55.59 -22.32 14.58
N PHE A 8 55.18 -21.10 14.91
CA PHE A 8 53.78 -20.71 15.09
C PHE A 8 53.23 -20.40 13.71
N THR A 9 52.43 -21.32 13.16
CA THR A 9 51.62 -21.07 11.98
C THR A 9 50.32 -20.44 12.39
N THR A 10 50.20 -19.11 12.22
CA THR A 10 48.93 -18.37 12.39
C THR A 10 48.04 -18.61 11.18
N THR A 11 47.06 -19.47 11.28
CA THR A 11 45.98 -19.63 10.29
C THR A 11 45.03 -18.44 10.41
N LEU A 12 45.12 -17.53 9.44
CA LEU A 12 44.20 -16.40 9.28
C LEU A 12 42.90 -16.92 8.68
N THR A 13 41.88 -17.20 9.51
CA THR A 13 40.57 -17.58 9.04
C THR A 13 39.84 -16.31 8.55
N ALA A 14 39.81 -16.12 7.25
CA ALA A 14 39.00 -15.08 6.62
C ALA A 14 37.52 -15.45 6.76
N LEU A 15 36.83 -14.80 7.69
CA LEU A 15 35.38 -14.89 7.82
C LEU A 15 34.76 -14.08 6.66
N ALA A 16 34.36 -14.77 5.61
CA ALA A 16 33.59 -14.17 4.53
C ALA A 16 32.19 -13.84 5.07
N LEU A 17 31.99 -12.57 5.38
CA LEU A 17 30.65 -11.99 5.60
C LEU A 17 29.90 -12.02 4.26
N THR A 18 29.22 -13.11 3.97
CA THR A 18 28.21 -13.13 2.91
C THR A 18 27.07 -12.25 3.40
N ALA A 19 27.08 -10.98 2.97
CA ALA A 19 25.90 -10.12 3.06
C ALA A 19 24.78 -10.84 2.29
N CYS A 20 23.79 -11.38 3.00
CA CYS A 20 22.53 -11.80 2.42
C CYS A 20 21.81 -10.56 1.89
N SER A 21 22.07 -10.15 0.66
CA SER A 21 21.13 -9.36 -0.10
C SER A 21 19.90 -10.24 -0.31
N PRO A 22 18.68 -9.82 0.08
CA PRO A 22 17.50 -10.56 -0.28
C PRO A 22 17.46 -10.65 -1.81
N LYS A 23 17.67 -11.85 -2.36
CA LYS A 23 17.40 -12.08 -3.78
C LYS A 23 15.91 -11.88 -3.96
N GLY A 24 15.53 -10.79 -4.63
CA GLY A 24 14.19 -10.63 -5.14
C GLY A 24 13.76 -11.93 -5.83
N THR A 25 12.53 -12.35 -5.59
CA THR A 25 12.02 -13.53 -6.27
C THR A 25 11.94 -13.24 -7.77
N ASN A 26 11.95 -14.26 -8.63
CA ASN A 26 11.80 -14.04 -10.08
C ASN A 26 10.53 -13.24 -10.41
N SER A 27 9.51 -13.28 -9.54
CA SER A 27 8.30 -12.49 -9.66
C SER A 27 8.55 -10.98 -9.46
N ASP A 28 9.44 -10.58 -8.56
CA ASP A 28 9.74 -9.18 -8.29
C ASP A 28 10.45 -8.53 -9.47
N SER A 29 11.43 -9.22 -10.07
CA SER A 29 12.12 -8.73 -11.27
C SER A 29 11.20 -8.64 -12.50
N GLU A 30 10.21 -9.51 -12.61
CA GLU A 30 9.21 -9.44 -13.68
C GLU A 30 8.27 -8.25 -13.49
N ILE A 31 7.87 -7.96 -12.26
CA ILE A 31 7.05 -6.80 -11.92
C ILE A 31 7.82 -5.51 -12.22
N GLU A 32 9.06 -5.39 -11.76
CA GLU A 32 9.90 -4.23 -12.02
C GLU A 32 10.06 -3.96 -13.52
N ASN A 33 10.35 -4.99 -14.32
CA ASN A 33 10.46 -4.85 -15.77
C ASN A 33 9.17 -4.36 -16.43
N LYS A 34 8.00 -4.79 -15.93
CA LYS A 34 6.69 -4.31 -16.42
C LYS A 34 6.45 -2.85 -16.05
N VAL A 35 6.84 -2.46 -14.83
CA VAL A 35 6.73 -1.08 -14.34
C VAL A 35 7.60 -0.16 -15.19
N GLU A 36 8.87 -0.48 -15.38
CA GLU A 36 9.80 0.30 -16.21
C GLU A 36 9.28 0.43 -17.65
N ALA A 37 8.85 -0.68 -18.26
CA ALA A 37 8.30 -0.66 -19.61
C ALA A 37 7.02 0.17 -19.75
N LEU A 38 6.25 0.34 -18.67
CA LEU A 38 5.08 1.21 -18.63
C LEU A 38 5.48 2.67 -18.45
N LEU A 39 6.42 2.95 -17.52
CA LEU A 39 6.95 4.29 -17.27
C LEU A 39 7.59 4.91 -18.52
N ASP A 40 8.27 4.10 -19.33
CA ASP A 40 8.88 4.55 -20.59
C ASP A 40 7.83 5.01 -21.63
N LYS A 41 6.61 4.50 -21.55
CA LYS A 41 5.52 4.89 -22.45
C LYS A 41 4.78 6.13 -21.99
N MET A 42 4.91 6.51 -20.72
CA MET A 42 4.15 7.60 -20.10
C MET A 42 4.72 8.97 -20.46
N THR A 43 3.81 9.92 -20.74
CA THR A 43 4.17 11.33 -20.78
C THR A 43 4.41 11.87 -19.36
N LEU A 44 4.98 13.06 -19.25
CA LEU A 44 5.17 13.70 -17.94
C LEU A 44 3.82 13.94 -17.24
N GLU A 45 2.82 14.37 -17.98
CA GLU A 45 1.47 14.64 -17.47
C GLU A 45 0.83 13.36 -16.93
N GLU A 46 0.98 12.23 -17.61
CA GLU A 46 0.47 10.95 -17.16
C GLU A 46 1.23 10.43 -15.92
N LYS A 47 2.55 10.65 -15.82
CA LYS A 47 3.32 10.36 -14.62
C LYS A 47 2.84 11.17 -13.41
N LEU A 48 2.60 12.46 -13.61
CA LEU A 48 2.02 13.34 -12.58
C LEU A 48 0.59 12.90 -12.22
N GLY A 49 -0.20 12.51 -13.22
CA GLY A 49 -1.55 11.97 -13.01
C GLY A 49 -1.56 10.74 -12.12
N GLN A 50 -0.61 9.80 -12.29
CA GLN A 50 -0.53 8.61 -11.42
C GLN A 50 -0.28 8.95 -9.95
N MET A 51 0.33 10.07 -9.65
CA MET A 51 0.56 10.54 -8.26
C MET A 51 -0.61 11.35 -7.71
N ASN A 52 -1.62 11.65 -8.54
CA ASN A 52 -2.76 12.48 -8.15
C ASN A 52 -3.90 11.59 -7.65
N GLN A 53 -4.43 11.94 -6.47
CA GLN A 53 -5.62 11.32 -5.88
C GLN A 53 -6.72 12.37 -5.74
N LEU A 54 -7.92 12.04 -6.18
CA LEU A 54 -9.07 12.92 -6.05
C LEU A 54 -10.20 12.24 -5.26
N SER A 55 -10.98 13.07 -4.56
CA SER A 55 -12.29 12.71 -4.04
C SER A 55 -13.33 13.35 -4.97
N PRO A 56 -13.89 12.59 -5.93
CA PRO A 56 -14.71 13.19 -6.99
C PRO A 56 -16.08 13.61 -6.48
N TRP A 57 -16.53 14.76 -6.94
CA TRP A 57 -17.89 15.28 -6.69
C TRP A 57 -18.81 15.11 -7.91
N ASP A 58 -18.24 15.17 -9.13
CA ASP A 58 -18.95 15.05 -10.39
C ASP A 58 -18.45 13.82 -11.16
N PRO A 59 -19.31 12.82 -11.42
CA PRO A 59 -18.93 11.63 -12.19
C PRO A 59 -18.45 11.92 -13.61
N ASN A 60 -18.98 12.97 -14.28
CA ASN A 60 -18.57 13.30 -15.63
C ASN A 60 -17.18 13.96 -15.66
N GLU A 61 -16.90 14.84 -14.72
CA GLU A 61 -15.56 15.42 -14.55
C GLU A 61 -14.55 14.33 -14.24
N LEU A 62 -14.89 13.41 -13.31
CA LEU A 62 -14.05 12.26 -13.00
C LEU A 62 -13.73 11.43 -14.25
N ALA A 63 -14.75 11.08 -15.04
CA ALA A 63 -14.57 10.27 -16.23
C ALA A 63 -13.63 10.94 -17.24
N ASN A 64 -13.72 12.26 -17.43
CA ASN A 64 -12.82 13.00 -18.31
C ASN A 64 -11.38 13.00 -17.82
N LYS A 65 -11.16 13.21 -16.52
CA LYS A 65 -9.81 13.16 -15.91
C LYS A 65 -9.18 11.77 -16.05
N VAL A 66 -9.99 10.72 -15.90
CA VAL A 66 -9.53 9.33 -16.10
C VAL A 66 -9.11 9.10 -17.55
N ARG A 67 -9.94 9.50 -18.52
CA ARG A 67 -9.60 9.39 -19.96
C ARG A 67 -8.29 10.07 -20.31
N ASN A 68 -8.07 11.23 -19.72
CA ASN A 68 -6.88 12.04 -19.96
C ASN A 68 -5.63 11.56 -19.22
N GLY A 69 -5.75 10.56 -18.32
CA GLY A 69 -4.62 10.09 -17.49
C GLY A 69 -4.20 11.08 -16.40
N GLU A 70 -5.11 11.96 -15.97
CA GLU A 70 -4.82 13.04 -15.00
C GLU A 70 -4.89 12.56 -13.54
N ILE A 71 -5.35 11.34 -13.28
CA ILE A 71 -5.48 10.74 -11.93
C ILE A 71 -5.11 9.26 -11.94
N GLY A 72 -4.46 8.81 -10.86
CA GLY A 72 -4.09 7.41 -10.63
C GLY A 72 -4.91 6.74 -9.53
N SER A 73 -5.54 7.53 -8.67
CA SER A 73 -6.33 7.02 -7.55
C SER A 73 -7.53 7.89 -7.20
N ILE A 74 -8.53 7.28 -6.62
CA ILE A 74 -9.75 7.95 -6.15
C ILE A 74 -10.05 7.58 -4.70
N LEU A 75 -10.46 8.58 -3.92
CA LEU A 75 -10.81 8.43 -2.51
C LEU A 75 -12.31 8.47 -2.32
N ASN A 76 -12.85 7.61 -1.45
CA ASN A 76 -14.25 7.60 -1.03
C ASN A 76 -15.27 7.30 -2.15
N TYR A 77 -14.88 6.50 -3.15
CA TYR A 77 -15.75 6.03 -4.21
C TYR A 77 -16.18 4.60 -3.89
N MET A 78 -17.40 4.40 -3.40
CA MET A 78 -17.76 3.19 -2.65
C MET A 78 -18.86 2.34 -3.28
N ASN A 79 -19.46 2.78 -4.36
CA ASN A 79 -20.49 1.99 -5.05
C ASN A 79 -19.83 1.03 -6.04
N PRO A 80 -19.97 -0.30 -5.89
CA PRO A 80 -19.33 -1.27 -6.78
C PRO A 80 -19.66 -1.07 -8.26
N GLU A 81 -20.90 -0.68 -8.57
CA GLU A 81 -21.30 -0.43 -9.95
C GLU A 81 -20.59 0.79 -10.53
N GLU A 82 -20.51 1.87 -9.78
CA GLU A 82 -19.78 3.08 -10.19
C GLU A 82 -18.28 2.84 -10.27
N VAL A 83 -17.70 2.08 -9.31
CA VAL A 83 -16.30 1.66 -9.37
C VAL A 83 -16.05 0.87 -10.66
N ASN A 84 -16.89 -0.08 -11.01
CA ASN A 84 -16.74 -0.87 -12.24
C ASN A 84 -16.87 0.00 -13.50
N LYS A 85 -17.77 0.98 -13.52
CA LYS A 85 -17.89 1.93 -14.64
C LYS A 85 -16.62 2.76 -14.82
N ILE A 86 -16.09 3.34 -13.75
CA ILE A 86 -14.91 4.17 -13.87
C ILE A 86 -13.64 3.35 -14.18
N GLN A 87 -13.53 2.13 -13.66
CA GLN A 87 -12.47 1.20 -14.02
C GLN A 87 -12.53 0.81 -15.50
N LYS A 88 -13.72 0.62 -16.03
CA LYS A 88 -13.90 0.35 -17.46
C LYS A 88 -13.41 1.52 -18.31
N ILE A 89 -13.73 2.76 -17.93
CA ILE A 89 -13.22 3.96 -18.60
C ILE A 89 -11.69 4.01 -18.53
N ALA A 90 -11.10 3.73 -17.35
CA ALA A 90 -9.65 3.71 -17.20
C ALA A 90 -8.98 2.68 -18.11
N MET A 91 -9.55 1.48 -18.21
CA MET A 91 -8.98 0.37 -18.95
C MET A 91 -9.19 0.44 -20.46
N GLU A 92 -10.34 0.95 -20.91
CA GLU A 92 -10.77 0.88 -22.31
C GLU A 92 -10.71 2.22 -23.04
N GLU A 93 -10.80 3.36 -22.33
CA GLU A 93 -10.91 4.68 -22.91
C GLU A 93 -9.69 5.58 -22.64
N SER A 94 -8.80 5.22 -21.71
CA SER A 94 -7.53 5.92 -21.51
C SER A 94 -6.43 5.36 -22.40
N ARG A 95 -5.43 6.17 -22.72
CA ARG A 95 -4.35 5.80 -23.65
C ARG A 95 -3.51 4.60 -23.18
N LEU A 96 -3.28 4.47 -21.87
CA LEU A 96 -2.40 3.44 -21.30
C LEU A 96 -3.16 2.27 -20.68
N GLY A 97 -4.47 2.38 -20.49
CA GLY A 97 -5.28 1.32 -19.90
C GLY A 97 -4.92 0.97 -18.44
N ILE A 98 -4.43 1.95 -17.68
CA ILE A 98 -4.02 1.73 -16.29
C ILE A 98 -5.25 1.82 -15.38
N PRO A 99 -5.57 0.77 -14.60
CA PRO A 99 -6.68 0.82 -13.65
C PRO A 99 -6.38 1.78 -12.49
N LEU A 100 -7.44 2.38 -11.93
CA LEU A 100 -7.35 3.26 -10.78
C LEU A 100 -7.20 2.48 -9.47
N LEU A 101 -6.46 3.04 -8.53
CA LEU A 101 -6.51 2.61 -7.13
C LEU A 101 -7.71 3.29 -6.45
N VAL A 102 -8.65 2.48 -5.98
CA VAL A 102 -9.80 2.96 -5.20
C VAL A 102 -9.47 2.85 -3.73
N SER A 103 -9.54 3.96 -3.02
CA SER A 103 -9.07 4.09 -1.63
C SER A 103 -10.14 4.58 -0.68
N ARG A 104 -9.97 4.23 0.60
CA ARG A 104 -10.81 4.68 1.71
C ARG A 104 -10.10 4.57 3.06
N ASP A 105 -10.53 5.42 4.00
CA ASP A 105 -10.21 5.29 5.42
C ASP A 105 -11.05 4.17 6.03
N VAL A 106 -10.46 3.00 6.27
CA VAL A 106 -11.12 1.85 6.91
C VAL A 106 -10.44 1.62 8.25
N ILE A 107 -10.62 2.57 9.17
CA ILE A 107 -9.82 2.67 10.40
C ILE A 107 -10.27 1.66 11.44
N HIS A 108 -11.58 1.52 11.68
CA HIS A 108 -12.10 0.58 12.66
C HIS A 108 -13.36 -0.15 12.17
N GLY A 109 -13.30 -0.61 10.93
CA GLY A 109 -14.38 -1.31 10.25
C GLY A 109 -14.83 -0.59 8.98
N TYR A 110 -15.66 -1.25 8.18
CA TYR A 110 -16.21 -0.70 6.95
C TYR A 110 -17.75 -0.69 7.00
N LYS A 111 -18.42 -1.80 6.69
CA LYS A 111 -19.87 -1.98 6.93
C LYS A 111 -20.13 -2.38 8.37
N THR A 112 -19.35 -3.32 8.86
CA THR A 112 -19.30 -3.68 10.27
C THR A 112 -18.38 -2.72 11.00
N ILE A 113 -18.92 -1.95 11.96
CA ILE A 113 -18.15 -0.99 12.75
C ILE A 113 -17.66 -1.66 14.04
N PHE A 114 -16.37 -1.62 14.24
CA PHE A 114 -15.68 -2.08 15.45
C PHE A 114 -15.39 -0.91 16.39
N PRO A 115 -15.01 -1.16 17.65
CA PRO A 115 -14.51 -0.11 18.53
C PRO A 115 -13.34 0.66 17.88
N ILE A 116 -13.17 1.91 18.27
CA ILE A 116 -12.01 2.72 17.86
C ILE A 116 -10.69 2.02 18.23
N PRO A 117 -9.56 2.31 17.57
CA PRO A 117 -8.28 1.62 17.81
C PRO A 117 -7.88 1.54 19.29
N LEU A 118 -8.06 2.63 20.05
CA LEU A 118 -7.80 2.64 21.49
C LEU A 118 -8.65 1.60 22.25
N GLY A 119 -9.93 1.46 21.90
CA GLY A 119 -10.82 0.44 22.49
C GLY A 119 -10.42 -0.98 22.10
N GLN A 120 -9.95 -1.17 20.87
CA GLN A 120 -9.40 -2.46 20.43
C GLN A 120 -8.09 -2.80 21.16
N ALA A 121 -7.19 -1.84 21.31
CA ALA A 121 -5.92 -1.99 22.01
C ALA A 121 -6.14 -2.32 23.50
N ALA A 122 -7.17 -1.74 24.14
CA ALA A 122 -7.53 -2.00 25.53
C ALA A 122 -7.95 -3.45 25.81
N THR A 123 -8.22 -4.26 24.79
CA THR A 123 -8.46 -5.72 24.96
C THR A 123 -7.20 -6.49 25.29
N PHE A 124 -6.01 -5.94 25.02
CA PHE A 124 -4.71 -6.62 25.10
C PHE A 124 -4.68 -7.97 24.33
N ASN A 125 -5.51 -8.10 23.31
CA ASN A 125 -5.63 -9.31 22.51
C ASN A 125 -5.47 -8.99 21.01
N PRO A 126 -4.26 -9.21 20.44
CA PRO A 126 -4.00 -8.94 19.02
C PRO A 126 -4.90 -9.71 18.06
N GLN A 127 -5.38 -10.90 18.44
CA GLN A 127 -6.24 -11.71 17.60
C GLN A 127 -7.62 -11.05 17.36
N ILE A 128 -8.14 -10.32 18.35
CA ILE A 128 -9.39 -9.57 18.19
C ILE A 128 -9.20 -8.46 17.14
N VAL A 129 -8.09 -7.75 17.21
CA VAL A 129 -7.76 -6.68 16.26
C VAL A 129 -7.57 -7.25 14.84
N GLU A 130 -6.83 -8.34 14.71
CA GLU A 130 -6.62 -9.03 13.42
C GLU A 130 -7.96 -9.48 12.81
N ASN A 131 -8.82 -10.08 13.59
CA ASN A 131 -10.14 -10.55 13.13
C ASN A 131 -11.01 -9.38 12.66
N GLY A 132 -11.02 -8.26 13.39
CA GLY A 132 -11.72 -7.04 12.99
C GLY A 132 -11.19 -6.47 11.68
N ALA A 133 -9.88 -6.36 11.53
CA ALA A 133 -9.23 -5.90 10.32
C ALA A 133 -9.53 -6.83 9.12
N ARG A 134 -9.56 -8.15 9.34
CA ARG A 134 -9.94 -9.14 8.30
C ARG A 134 -11.37 -8.93 7.81
N VAL A 135 -12.33 -8.75 8.70
CA VAL A 135 -13.73 -8.47 8.32
C VAL A 135 -13.82 -7.17 7.52
N ALA A 136 -13.19 -6.11 8.02
CA ALA A 136 -13.16 -4.82 7.33
C ALA A 136 -12.55 -4.92 5.92
N ALA A 137 -11.45 -5.68 5.76
CA ALA A 137 -10.81 -5.89 4.47
C ALA A 137 -11.70 -6.68 3.49
N ILE A 138 -12.41 -7.70 3.96
CA ILE A 138 -13.33 -8.48 3.13
C ILE A 138 -14.47 -7.58 2.64
N GLU A 139 -15.08 -6.84 3.53
CA GLU A 139 -16.20 -5.95 3.20
C GLU A 139 -15.78 -4.83 2.24
N ALA A 140 -14.65 -4.17 2.50
CA ALA A 140 -14.13 -3.11 1.66
C ALA A 140 -13.73 -3.63 0.27
N SER A 141 -13.10 -4.80 0.21
CA SER A 141 -12.72 -5.43 -1.07
C SER A 141 -13.93 -5.80 -1.92
N ALA A 142 -15.04 -6.20 -1.29
CA ALA A 142 -16.28 -6.50 -2.00
C ALA A 142 -16.88 -5.27 -2.70
N ASP A 143 -16.65 -4.08 -2.15
CA ASP A 143 -17.08 -2.81 -2.75
C ASP A 143 -16.02 -2.20 -3.71
N GLY A 144 -14.94 -2.93 -4.01
CA GLY A 144 -13.93 -2.52 -4.98
C GLY A 144 -12.79 -1.67 -4.39
N ILE A 145 -12.76 -1.45 -3.09
CA ILE A 145 -11.65 -0.74 -2.41
C ILE A 145 -10.42 -1.63 -2.40
N ARG A 146 -9.29 -1.10 -2.87
CA ARG A 146 -8.01 -1.82 -2.98
C ARG A 146 -6.88 -1.16 -2.19
N TRP A 147 -7.14 0.01 -1.63
CA TRP A 147 -6.19 0.76 -0.84
C TRP A 147 -6.88 1.33 0.41
N THR A 148 -6.37 1.03 1.58
CA THR A 148 -6.84 1.60 2.85
C THR A 148 -5.74 2.43 3.49
N PHE A 149 -6.14 3.51 4.18
CA PHE A 149 -5.23 4.36 4.97
C PHE A 149 -5.19 3.94 6.45
N ALA A 150 -5.55 2.70 6.73
CA ALA A 150 -5.47 2.09 8.07
C ALA A 150 -4.47 0.92 8.06
N PRO A 151 -3.87 0.59 9.22
CA PRO A 151 -4.03 1.25 10.52
C PRO A 151 -3.35 2.61 10.59
N MET A 152 -3.94 3.53 11.37
CA MET A 152 -3.28 4.77 11.77
C MET A 152 -2.23 4.45 12.84
N ILE A 153 -0.99 4.88 12.59
CA ILE A 153 0.15 4.60 13.48
C ILE A 153 0.64 5.84 14.23
N ASP A 154 -0.18 6.88 14.25
CA ASP A 154 0.09 8.11 15.00
C ASP A 154 -0.02 7.83 16.49
N ILE A 155 0.90 8.36 17.26
CA ILE A 155 0.88 8.27 18.73
C ILE A 155 0.29 9.55 19.28
N SER A 156 -0.96 9.49 19.75
CA SER A 156 -1.60 10.62 20.41
C SER A 156 -1.23 10.65 21.89
N ARG A 157 -0.58 11.73 22.32
CA ARG A 157 -0.24 11.96 23.73
C ARG A 157 -1.21 12.90 24.43
N ASP A 158 -2.03 13.61 23.68
CA ASP A 158 -2.97 14.62 24.20
C ASP A 158 -4.28 14.55 23.39
N PRO A 159 -5.43 14.35 24.05
CA PRO A 159 -6.73 14.24 23.38
C PRO A 159 -7.17 15.54 22.68
N ARG A 160 -6.54 16.69 22.98
CA ARG A 160 -6.77 17.96 22.28
C ARG A 160 -6.30 17.94 20.83
N TRP A 161 -5.50 16.93 20.43
CA TRP A 161 -5.14 16.72 19.04
C TRP A 161 -6.36 16.60 18.09
N GLY A 162 -7.51 16.17 18.59
CA GLY A 162 -8.79 16.20 17.88
C GLY A 162 -9.12 14.95 17.08
N ARG A 163 -8.12 14.10 16.74
CA ARG A 163 -8.28 12.85 15.98
C ARG A 163 -7.94 11.60 16.79
N ILE A 164 -8.09 11.67 18.09
CA ILE A 164 -7.78 10.56 19.01
C ILE A 164 -8.56 9.28 18.71
N ALA A 165 -9.75 9.39 18.10
CA ALA A 165 -10.58 8.25 17.71
C ALA A 165 -9.97 7.42 16.55
N GLU A 166 -8.96 7.92 15.87
CA GLU A 166 -8.34 7.26 14.71
C GLU A 166 -7.07 6.47 15.08
N THR A 167 -6.49 6.72 16.24
CA THR A 167 -5.19 6.16 16.66
C THR A 167 -5.27 5.29 17.90
N CYS A 168 -4.20 4.59 18.20
CA CYS A 168 -4.02 3.78 19.41
C CYS A 168 -2.97 4.37 20.37
#